data_93c747381652ac8e4a396645e78aecbc
#
_entry.id   93c747381652ac8e4a396645e78aecbc
#
_cell.length_a   1.000
_cell.length_b   1.000
_cell.length_c   1.000
_cell.angle_alpha   90.00
_cell.angle_beta   90.00
_cell.angle_gamma   90.00
#
_symmetry.space_group_name_H-M   'P 1'
#
loop_
_entity.id
_entity.type
_entity.pdbx_description
1 polymer ?
#
loop_
_entity_poly.entity_id
_entity_poly.type
_entity_poly.pdbx_seq_one_letter_code
_entity_poly.pdbx_strand_id
1 'polypeptide(L)'
;AAGLWKMRREICRGRYDVVHVQNFKNARYEIPIYCREKGSAGLLVHTVHNLLPHEAVRSDRELYQRFYDTCDLLLVHNEFCKKQLMEDFQVPEKKVQVIPHGAYTLVEKEVKKPHSHEKIQFLQFGILRNYKGIDILLKAVSMLSEETRNQIHVTVAGAQFPKLDKTDYGQMIKELDIGDCVTLRNGYIPEKELGMLYGETDFCVFPYRHIYGSGALLMAYSYEKPVIASDIPVFREETEDGETGLLFASEDPKALKEALEKAVTWTKEQYETCQGRIWKLTEEKYSWKTAALNLAEAYQKYGNKKEKK
;
A
#
# COMPACT_ATOMS: atom_id res chain seq x y z
N ALA A 1 3.01 10.19 29.13
CA ALA A 1 4.27 10.65 29.74
C ALA A 1 5.23 9.49 30.04
N ALA A 2 4.82 8.44 30.79
CA ALA A 2 5.72 7.34 31.21
C ALA A 2 6.35 6.58 30.00
N GLY A 3 5.61 6.28 28.95
CA GLY A 3 6.12 5.60 27.76
C GLY A 3 7.20 6.38 27.03
N LEU A 4 7.02 7.70 26.86
CA LEU A 4 8.01 8.58 26.23
C LEU A 4 9.28 8.69 27.07
N TRP A 5 9.15 8.74 28.40
CA TRP A 5 10.31 8.75 29.29
C TRP A 5 11.08 7.43 29.23
N LYS A 6 10.38 6.29 29.19
CA LYS A 6 11.00 4.97 29.01
C LYS A 6 11.74 4.89 27.67
N MET A 7 11.11 5.28 26.59
CA MET A 7 11.71 5.30 25.25
C MET A 7 13.00 6.15 25.24
N ARG A 8 12.94 7.37 25.76
CA ARG A 8 14.12 8.24 25.87
C ARG A 8 15.25 7.56 26.67
N ARG A 9 14.91 7.00 27.84
CA ARG A 9 15.88 6.31 28.69
C ARG A 9 16.56 5.14 27.98
N GLU A 10 15.81 4.35 27.22
CA GLU A 10 16.34 3.25 26.44
C GLU A 10 17.31 3.72 25.36
N ILE A 11 16.95 4.76 24.60
CA ILE A 11 17.83 5.33 23.56
C ILE A 11 19.13 5.84 24.19
N CYS A 12 19.06 6.59 25.31
CA CYS A 12 20.24 7.17 25.95
C CYS A 12 21.17 6.14 26.60
N ARG A 13 20.63 5.05 27.14
CA ARG A 13 21.39 4.06 27.93
C ARG A 13 21.78 2.82 27.14
N GLY A 14 21.03 2.51 26.08
CA GLY A 14 21.16 1.26 25.33
C GLY A 14 22.42 1.16 24.49
N ARG A 15 23.10 2.30 24.16
CA ARG A 15 24.28 2.34 23.27
C ARG A 15 24.10 1.51 22.02
N TYR A 16 22.91 1.65 21.38
CA TYR A 16 22.56 0.92 20.19
C TYR A 16 23.37 1.36 18.97
N ASP A 17 23.87 0.42 18.16
CA ASP A 17 24.48 0.72 16.88
C ASP A 17 23.48 1.35 15.91
N VAL A 18 22.22 0.91 15.98
CA VAL A 18 21.12 1.42 15.14
C VAL A 18 19.87 1.66 15.99
N VAL A 19 19.30 2.83 15.86
CA VAL A 19 17.93 3.14 16.29
C VAL A 19 17.09 3.31 15.04
N HIS A 20 16.22 2.34 14.76
CA HIS A 20 15.36 2.34 13.58
C HIS A 20 13.91 2.63 13.95
N VAL A 21 13.40 3.75 13.46
CA VAL A 21 12.03 4.21 13.68
C VAL A 21 11.15 3.76 12.52
N GLN A 22 10.20 2.86 12.78
CA GLN A 22 9.24 2.39 11.77
C GLN A 22 8.01 3.30 11.69
N ASN A 23 7.39 3.57 12.83
CA ASN A 23 6.16 4.35 12.93
C ASN A 23 6.17 5.21 14.19
N PHE A 24 5.39 6.29 14.16
CA PHE A 24 5.10 7.10 15.35
C PHE A 24 3.71 6.78 15.89
N LYS A 25 3.63 6.56 17.20
CA LYS A 25 2.34 6.56 17.88
C LYS A 25 1.80 8.00 18.01
N ASN A 26 2.72 8.95 18.26
CA ASN A 26 2.44 10.38 18.26
C ASN A 26 3.71 11.16 17.86
N ALA A 27 3.82 11.50 16.59
CA ALA A 27 4.99 12.16 16.01
C ALA A 27 5.39 13.45 16.72
N ARG A 28 4.40 14.25 17.18
CA ARG A 28 4.67 15.56 17.85
C ARG A 28 5.45 15.42 19.16
N TYR A 29 5.32 14.30 19.86
CA TYR A 29 6.05 14.02 21.09
C TYR A 29 7.30 13.18 20.89
N GLU A 30 7.28 12.27 19.92
CA GLU A 30 8.36 11.31 19.70
C GLU A 30 9.52 11.90 18.88
N ILE A 31 9.22 12.62 17.82
CA ILE A 31 10.24 13.23 16.94
C ILE A 31 11.21 14.12 17.73
N PRO A 32 10.77 15.04 18.61
CA PRO A 32 11.70 15.85 19.42
C PRO A 32 12.66 15.03 20.29
N ILE A 33 12.23 13.84 20.75
CA ILE A 33 13.08 12.94 21.52
C ILE A 33 14.16 12.34 20.62
N TYR A 34 13.79 11.76 19.47
CA TYR A 34 14.76 11.21 18.52
C TYR A 34 15.77 12.27 18.05
N CYS A 35 15.30 13.48 17.74
CA CYS A 35 16.20 14.57 17.35
C CYS A 35 17.18 14.97 18.44
N ARG A 36 16.75 14.99 19.70
CA ARG A 36 17.60 15.35 20.84
C ARG A 36 18.62 14.27 21.15
N GLU A 37 18.19 13.01 21.12
CA GLU A 37 18.99 11.87 21.54
C GLU A 37 19.76 11.20 20.38
N LYS A 38 19.82 11.84 19.20
CA LYS A 38 20.55 11.32 18.02
C LYS A 38 21.98 10.91 18.34
N GLY A 39 22.69 11.71 19.16
CA GLY A 39 24.08 11.44 19.54
C GLY A 39 24.28 10.20 20.41
N SER A 40 23.21 9.65 20.98
CA SER A 40 23.24 8.47 21.86
C SER A 40 23.17 7.14 21.08
N ALA A 41 22.91 7.18 19.76
CA ALA A 41 22.87 6.02 18.89
C ALA A 41 23.93 6.09 17.79
N GLY A 42 24.39 4.93 17.32
CA GLY A 42 25.30 4.83 16.19
C GLY A 42 24.68 5.41 14.92
N LEU A 43 23.54 4.88 14.49
CA LEU A 43 22.72 5.39 13.37
C LEU A 43 21.30 5.68 13.83
N LEU A 44 20.71 6.78 13.34
CA LEU A 44 19.28 7.01 13.40
C LEU A 44 18.69 6.77 12.00
N VAL A 45 17.87 5.74 11.89
CA VAL A 45 17.24 5.30 10.64
C VAL A 45 15.73 5.46 10.75
N HIS A 46 15.06 5.86 9.68
CA HIS A 46 13.61 5.90 9.62
C HIS A 46 13.10 5.27 8.34
N THR A 47 12.12 4.35 8.47
CA THR A 47 11.32 3.90 7.33
C THR A 47 10.16 4.85 7.11
N VAL A 48 10.14 5.51 5.96
CA VAL A 48 9.14 6.49 5.57
C VAL A 48 8.01 5.77 4.85
N HIS A 49 7.03 5.27 5.60
CA HIS A 49 5.83 4.65 5.02
C HIS A 49 4.92 5.66 4.32
N ASN A 50 4.87 6.88 4.85
CA ASN A 50 4.20 8.04 4.24
C ASN A 50 5.08 9.26 4.47
N LEU A 51 5.19 10.12 3.47
CA LEU A 51 6.01 11.33 3.58
C LEU A 51 5.47 12.29 4.65
N LEU A 52 4.14 12.36 4.74
CA LEU A 52 3.39 13.06 5.79
C LEU A 52 2.20 12.22 6.20
N PRO A 53 1.62 12.42 7.39
CA PRO A 53 0.32 11.87 7.74
C PRO A 53 -0.75 12.22 6.69
N HIS A 54 -1.72 11.33 6.46
CA HIS A 54 -2.80 11.58 5.48
C HIS A 54 -3.60 12.85 5.79
N GLU A 55 -3.76 13.19 7.08
CA GLU A 55 -4.43 14.40 7.56
C GLU A 55 -3.42 15.45 8.07
N ALA A 56 -2.27 15.60 7.38
CA ALA A 56 -1.21 16.51 7.78
C ALA A 56 -1.65 17.97 7.77
N VAL A 57 -1.22 18.70 8.78
CA VAL A 57 -1.33 20.15 8.85
C VAL A 57 0.05 20.81 8.62
N ARG A 58 0.07 22.13 8.37
CA ARG A 58 1.31 22.84 8.05
C ARG A 58 2.44 22.60 9.06
N SER A 59 2.13 22.56 10.35
CA SER A 59 3.12 22.30 11.41
C SER A 59 3.74 20.90 11.37
N ASP A 60 3.05 19.93 10.76
CA ASP A 60 3.58 18.58 10.62
C ASP A 60 4.70 18.54 9.58
N ARG A 61 4.62 19.36 8.50
CA ARG A 61 5.69 19.46 7.50
C ARG A 61 7.02 19.90 8.13
N GLU A 62 7.01 20.94 8.96
CA GLU A 62 8.22 21.45 9.64
C GLU A 62 8.79 20.40 10.61
N LEU A 63 7.91 19.71 11.33
CA LEU A 63 8.28 18.65 12.25
C LEU A 63 8.96 17.47 11.55
N TYR A 64 8.38 17.00 10.44
CA TYR A 64 8.92 15.90 9.66
C TYR A 64 10.20 16.30 8.92
N GLN A 65 10.27 17.53 8.38
CA GLN A 65 11.50 18.08 7.81
C GLN A 65 12.65 18.00 8.81
N ARG A 66 12.46 18.50 10.01
CA ARG A 66 13.48 18.43 11.08
C ARG A 66 13.89 17.00 11.39
N PHE A 67 12.95 16.05 11.35
CA PHE A 67 13.25 14.67 11.61
C PHE A 67 14.06 14.05 10.47
N TYR A 68 13.67 14.28 9.23
CA TYR A 68 14.41 13.82 8.04
C TYR A 68 15.83 14.38 7.98
N ASP A 69 16.00 15.66 8.32
CA ASP A 69 17.32 16.27 8.41
C ASP A 69 18.20 15.60 9.48
N THR A 70 17.58 15.20 10.58
CA THR A 70 18.24 14.56 11.72
C THR A 70 18.65 13.12 11.43
N CYS A 71 17.87 12.35 10.69
CA CYS A 71 18.16 10.96 10.36
C CYS A 71 19.48 10.82 9.56
N ASP A 72 20.19 9.73 9.82
CA ASP A 72 21.39 9.38 9.04
C ASP A 72 21.00 8.64 7.74
N LEU A 73 19.89 7.88 7.78
CA LEU A 73 19.34 7.11 6.67
C LEU A 73 17.82 7.14 6.70
N LEU A 74 17.23 7.38 5.55
CA LEU A 74 15.81 7.26 5.29
C LEU A 74 15.56 6.11 4.32
N LEU A 75 14.67 5.21 4.69
CA LEU A 75 14.25 4.08 3.86
C LEU A 75 12.87 4.38 3.30
N VAL A 76 12.69 4.16 2.03
CA VAL A 76 11.41 4.28 1.34
C VAL A 76 11.12 2.99 0.58
N HIS A 77 9.86 2.77 0.19
CA HIS A 77 9.45 1.51 -0.42
C HIS A 77 9.46 1.51 -1.95
N ASN A 78 9.58 2.69 -2.58
CA ASN A 78 9.59 2.85 -4.04
C ASN A 78 10.36 4.10 -4.46
N GLU A 79 10.70 4.18 -5.75
CA GLU A 79 11.46 5.32 -6.32
C GLU A 79 10.63 6.60 -6.32
N PHE A 80 9.31 6.51 -6.47
CA PHE A 80 8.42 7.66 -6.37
C PHE A 80 8.57 8.36 -5.01
N CYS A 81 8.52 7.63 -3.90
CA CYS A 81 8.72 8.19 -2.56
C CYS A 81 10.12 8.77 -2.37
N LYS A 82 11.16 8.12 -2.93
CA LYS A 82 12.52 8.66 -2.92
C LYS A 82 12.57 10.02 -3.62
N LYS A 83 12.01 10.11 -4.81
CA LYS A 83 11.94 11.35 -5.59
C LYS A 83 11.20 12.44 -4.81
N GLN A 84 10.04 12.13 -4.25
CA GLN A 84 9.25 13.09 -3.48
C GLN A 84 9.99 13.58 -2.21
N LEU A 85 10.73 12.71 -1.49
CA LEU A 85 11.56 13.15 -0.36
C LEU A 85 12.65 14.14 -0.79
N MET A 86 13.27 13.89 -1.94
CA MET A 86 14.31 14.77 -2.47
C MET A 86 13.72 16.12 -2.94
N GLU A 87 12.58 16.12 -3.61
CA GLU A 87 11.95 17.32 -4.16
C GLU A 87 11.24 18.15 -3.08
N ASP A 88 10.40 17.52 -2.26
CA ASP A 88 9.54 18.23 -1.31
C ASP A 88 10.26 18.59 -0.01
N PHE A 89 11.17 17.71 0.45
CA PHE A 89 11.87 17.87 1.71
C PHE A 89 13.37 18.16 1.53
N GLN A 90 13.84 18.36 0.30
CA GLN A 90 15.25 18.67 0.01
C GLN A 90 16.24 17.68 0.67
N VAL A 91 15.81 16.43 0.88
CA VAL A 91 16.65 15.40 1.47
C VAL A 91 17.74 14.99 0.46
N PRO A 92 19.03 15.00 0.85
CA PRO A 92 20.10 14.59 -0.05
C PRO A 92 19.95 13.11 -0.46
N GLU A 93 20.10 12.80 -1.75
CA GLU A 93 19.95 11.44 -2.28
C GLU A 93 20.76 10.40 -1.51
N LYS A 94 22.00 10.76 -1.13
CA LYS A 94 22.88 9.90 -0.34
C LYS A 94 22.34 9.43 1.01
N LYS A 95 21.25 10.04 1.50
CA LYS A 95 20.54 9.67 2.73
C LYS A 95 19.32 8.80 2.49
N VAL A 96 18.90 8.60 1.25
CA VAL A 96 17.68 7.86 0.91
C VAL A 96 18.05 6.55 0.21
N GLN A 97 17.46 5.47 0.69
CA GLN A 97 17.58 4.16 0.05
C GLN A 97 16.21 3.53 -0.14
N VAL A 98 15.98 2.99 -1.32
CA VAL A 98 14.75 2.24 -1.61
C VAL A 98 14.93 0.80 -1.14
N ILE A 99 14.01 0.35 -0.30
CA ILE A 99 13.86 -1.05 0.12
C ILE A 99 12.38 -1.38 0.00
N PRO A 100 11.98 -2.15 -1.01
CA PRO A 100 10.58 -2.55 -1.18
C PRO A 100 10.04 -3.23 0.07
N HIS A 101 8.77 -2.96 0.37
CA HIS A 101 8.08 -3.64 1.46
C HIS A 101 7.85 -5.11 1.07
N GLY A 102 8.03 -6.04 2.01
CA GLY A 102 7.77 -7.45 1.76
C GLY A 102 6.26 -7.74 1.57
N ALA A 103 5.94 -8.64 0.67
CA ALA A 103 4.60 -9.18 0.55
C ALA A 103 4.21 -9.98 1.80
N TYR A 104 2.92 -10.20 2.02
CA TYR A 104 2.47 -10.86 3.23
C TYR A 104 2.75 -12.36 3.19
N THR A 105 3.28 -12.89 4.30
CA THR A 105 3.40 -14.34 4.49
C THR A 105 2.06 -14.87 4.93
N LEU A 106 1.42 -15.68 4.08
CA LEU A 106 0.11 -16.25 4.35
C LEU A 106 0.25 -17.57 5.11
N VAL A 107 -0.58 -17.76 6.12
CA VAL A 107 -0.63 -19.01 6.91
C VAL A 107 -1.30 -20.13 6.11
N GLU A 108 -2.30 -19.76 5.31
CA GLU A 108 -3.03 -20.67 4.41
C GLU A 108 -3.17 -20.01 3.05
N LYS A 109 -2.68 -20.67 2.01
CA LYS A 109 -2.78 -20.21 0.63
C LYS A 109 -3.63 -21.20 -0.17
N GLU A 110 -4.93 -20.99 -0.19
CA GLU A 110 -5.78 -21.61 -1.20
C GLU A 110 -5.78 -20.74 -2.46
N VAL A 111 -4.93 -21.07 -3.42
CA VAL A 111 -5.01 -20.47 -4.76
C VAL A 111 -6.03 -21.26 -5.55
N LYS A 112 -7.27 -20.79 -5.59
CA LYS A 112 -8.29 -21.37 -6.47
C LYS A 112 -7.93 -21.07 -7.93
N LYS A 113 -8.30 -22.01 -8.81
CA LYS A 113 -8.12 -21.82 -10.26
C LYS A 113 -8.90 -20.60 -10.75
N PRO A 114 -8.30 -19.81 -11.67
CA PRO A 114 -9.00 -18.66 -12.25
C PRO A 114 -10.31 -19.12 -12.92
N HIS A 115 -11.30 -18.24 -12.91
CA HIS A 115 -12.62 -18.48 -13.53
C HIS A 115 -13.32 -19.77 -13.04
N SER A 116 -13.19 -20.11 -11.76
CA SER A 116 -13.91 -21.23 -11.16
C SER A 116 -15.38 -20.92 -10.84
N HIS A 117 -15.81 -19.67 -11.04
CA HIS A 117 -17.15 -19.17 -10.79
C HIS A 117 -17.90 -18.87 -12.10
N GLU A 118 -19.24 -18.86 -12.04
CA GLU A 118 -20.07 -18.41 -13.16
C GLU A 118 -19.87 -16.94 -13.50
N LYS A 119 -19.48 -16.12 -12.50
CA LYS A 119 -19.20 -14.69 -12.64
C LYS A 119 -17.77 -14.37 -12.27
N ILE A 120 -17.15 -13.44 -12.98
CA ILE A 120 -15.83 -12.91 -12.65
C ILE A 120 -15.93 -12.10 -11.35
N GLN A 121 -15.07 -12.40 -10.40
CA GLN A 121 -15.08 -11.83 -9.05
C GLN A 121 -14.05 -10.70 -8.92
N PHE A 122 -14.51 -9.48 -8.67
CA PHE A 122 -13.69 -8.32 -8.40
C PHE A 122 -13.70 -7.98 -6.91
N LEU A 123 -12.56 -7.68 -6.34
CA LEU A 123 -12.41 -7.31 -4.92
C LEU A 123 -11.75 -5.94 -4.77
N GLN A 124 -12.40 -5.03 -4.05
CA GLN A 124 -11.78 -3.86 -3.45
C GLN A 124 -11.71 -4.08 -1.93
N PHE A 125 -10.48 -4.20 -1.38
CA PHE A 125 -10.27 -4.55 0.04
C PHE A 125 -9.52 -3.47 0.82
N GLY A 126 -9.89 -3.34 2.10
CA GLY A 126 -9.18 -2.57 3.12
C GLY A 126 -10.03 -1.45 3.71
N ILE A 127 -9.49 -0.68 4.66
CA ILE A 127 -10.22 0.42 5.30
C ILE A 127 -10.83 1.33 4.23
N LEU A 128 -12.15 1.54 4.30
CA LEU A 128 -12.89 2.35 3.33
C LEU A 128 -12.57 3.83 3.60
N ARG A 129 -11.97 4.49 2.61
CA ARG A 129 -11.57 5.90 2.65
C ARG A 129 -11.72 6.55 1.28
N ASN A 130 -12.01 7.84 1.26
CA ASN A 130 -12.20 8.62 0.03
C ASN A 130 -11.04 8.46 -0.97
N TYR A 131 -9.77 8.50 -0.51
CA TYR A 131 -8.64 8.37 -1.41
C TYR A 131 -8.57 7.02 -2.14
N LYS A 132 -9.27 6.00 -1.65
CA LYS A 132 -9.35 4.67 -2.29
C LYS A 132 -10.30 4.60 -3.47
N GLY A 133 -11.04 5.67 -3.77
CA GLY A 133 -11.84 5.79 -4.98
C GLY A 133 -12.99 4.79 -5.11
N ILE A 134 -13.59 4.36 -3.99
CA ILE A 134 -14.71 3.41 -4.00
C ILE A 134 -15.88 3.99 -4.82
N ASP A 135 -16.12 5.28 -4.73
CA ASP A 135 -17.12 5.99 -5.52
C ASP A 135 -16.83 5.93 -7.04
N ILE A 136 -15.54 5.91 -7.42
CA ILE A 136 -15.11 5.74 -8.83
C ILE A 136 -15.48 4.33 -9.30
N LEU A 137 -15.19 3.31 -8.49
CA LEU A 137 -15.54 1.92 -8.79
C LEU A 137 -17.05 1.74 -8.95
N LEU A 138 -17.85 2.23 -8.00
CA LEU A 138 -19.32 2.12 -8.05
C LEU A 138 -19.89 2.81 -9.30
N LYS A 139 -19.40 4.01 -9.63
CA LYS A 139 -19.77 4.71 -10.87
C LYS A 139 -19.36 3.94 -12.12
N ALA A 140 -18.16 3.35 -12.15
CA ALA A 140 -17.72 2.54 -13.29
C ALA A 140 -18.62 1.32 -13.50
N VAL A 141 -19.00 0.63 -12.41
CA VAL A 141 -19.91 -0.52 -12.46
C VAL A 141 -21.29 -0.12 -12.98
N SER A 142 -21.83 1.05 -12.57
CA SER A 142 -23.13 1.52 -13.04
C SER A 142 -23.16 1.86 -14.55
N MET A 143 -21.99 2.10 -15.15
CA MET A 143 -21.88 2.38 -16.59
C MET A 143 -21.74 1.12 -17.45
N LEU A 144 -21.56 -0.06 -16.84
CA LEU A 144 -21.49 -1.32 -17.56
C LEU A 144 -22.85 -1.67 -18.18
N SER A 145 -22.82 -2.37 -19.32
CA SER A 145 -24.05 -2.95 -19.89
C SER A 145 -24.67 -4.00 -18.95
N GLU A 146 -25.96 -4.24 -19.08
CA GLU A 146 -26.62 -5.30 -18.33
C GLU A 146 -25.99 -6.67 -18.59
N GLU A 147 -25.59 -6.95 -19.84
CA GLU A 147 -24.90 -8.17 -20.21
C GLU A 147 -23.58 -8.32 -19.42
N THR A 148 -22.75 -7.26 -19.34
CA THR A 148 -21.48 -7.30 -18.60
C THR A 148 -21.74 -7.39 -17.09
N ARG A 149 -22.73 -6.68 -16.55
CA ARG A 149 -23.08 -6.77 -15.12
C ARG A 149 -23.51 -8.18 -14.71
N ASN A 150 -24.21 -8.90 -15.60
CA ASN A 150 -24.59 -10.29 -15.36
C ASN A 150 -23.40 -11.26 -15.31
N GLN A 151 -22.25 -10.89 -15.89
CA GLN A 151 -21.03 -11.70 -15.92
C GLN A 151 -20.06 -11.41 -14.75
N ILE A 152 -20.34 -10.41 -13.93
CA ILE A 152 -19.42 -9.97 -12.85
C ILE A 152 -20.08 -9.98 -11.49
N HIS A 153 -19.23 -10.01 -10.45
CA HIS A 153 -19.60 -9.61 -9.10
C HIS A 153 -18.48 -8.80 -8.46
N VAL A 154 -18.83 -7.69 -7.81
CA VAL A 154 -17.87 -6.79 -7.16
C VAL A 154 -18.09 -6.83 -5.66
N THR A 155 -17.07 -7.18 -4.91
CA THR A 155 -17.07 -7.11 -3.45
C THR A 155 -16.24 -5.91 -2.99
N VAL A 156 -16.86 -5.00 -2.26
CA VAL A 156 -16.19 -3.92 -1.52
C VAL A 156 -16.17 -4.31 -0.05
N ALA A 157 -14.97 -4.61 0.50
CA ALA A 157 -14.83 -5.16 1.83
C ALA A 157 -13.85 -4.38 2.71
N GLY A 158 -14.27 -4.03 3.93
CA GLY A 158 -13.43 -3.36 4.92
C GLY A 158 -14.20 -2.45 5.85
N ALA A 159 -13.56 -2.07 6.95
CA ALA A 159 -14.17 -1.17 7.92
C ALA A 159 -14.16 0.29 7.44
N GLN A 160 -15.28 0.97 7.60
CA GLN A 160 -15.40 2.41 7.42
C GLN A 160 -15.44 3.10 8.78
N PHE A 161 -14.66 4.15 8.92
CA PHE A 161 -14.64 4.98 10.12
C PHE A 161 -15.22 6.36 9.79
N PRO A 162 -16.38 6.77 10.39
CA PRO A 162 -17.06 8.03 10.05
C PRO A 162 -16.22 9.29 10.25
N LYS A 163 -15.18 9.20 11.08
CA LYS A 163 -14.19 10.31 11.24
C LYS A 163 -13.26 10.48 10.05
N LEU A 164 -13.07 9.43 9.25
CA LEU A 164 -12.13 9.39 8.13
C LEU A 164 -12.84 9.46 6.78
N ASP A 165 -14.05 8.91 6.71
CA ASP A 165 -14.88 8.93 5.51
C ASP A 165 -16.37 8.87 5.91
N LYS A 166 -17.14 9.86 5.42
CA LYS A 166 -18.58 9.99 5.71
C LYS A 166 -19.45 9.55 4.55
N THR A 167 -18.88 9.05 3.47
CA THR A 167 -19.61 8.63 2.27
C THR A 167 -20.52 7.44 2.60
N ASP A 168 -21.78 7.53 2.28
CA ASP A 168 -22.72 6.39 2.39
C ASP A 168 -22.64 5.55 1.11
N TYR A 169 -21.70 4.60 1.09
CA TYR A 169 -21.54 3.70 -0.05
C TYR A 169 -22.74 2.76 -0.25
N GLY A 170 -23.45 2.40 0.83
CA GLY A 170 -24.66 1.60 0.73
C GLY A 170 -25.81 2.35 0.03
N GLN A 171 -25.98 3.63 0.35
CA GLN A 171 -26.94 4.49 -0.34
C GLN A 171 -26.54 4.70 -1.80
N MET A 172 -25.24 4.92 -2.06
CA MET A 172 -24.73 5.09 -3.42
C MET A 172 -24.98 3.85 -4.30
N ILE A 173 -24.82 2.63 -3.79
CA ILE A 173 -25.14 1.39 -4.50
C ILE A 173 -26.61 1.34 -4.90
N LYS A 174 -27.53 1.77 -4.01
CA LYS A 174 -28.98 1.83 -4.30
C LYS A 174 -29.31 2.87 -5.34
N GLU A 175 -28.73 4.09 -5.24
CA GLU A 175 -28.96 5.19 -6.18
C GLU A 175 -28.43 4.89 -7.59
N LEU A 176 -27.36 4.10 -7.69
CA LEU A 176 -26.78 3.67 -8.96
C LEU A 176 -27.41 2.41 -9.53
N ASP A 177 -28.35 1.79 -8.80
CA ASP A 177 -29.06 0.54 -9.18
C ASP A 177 -28.09 -0.58 -9.61
N ILE A 178 -27.11 -0.87 -8.73
CA ILE A 178 -26.06 -1.90 -8.96
C ILE A 178 -26.03 -2.95 -7.84
N GLY A 179 -27.07 -3.03 -7.03
CA GLY A 179 -27.14 -3.99 -5.92
C GLY A 179 -27.21 -5.46 -6.35
N ASP A 180 -27.50 -5.73 -7.61
CA ASP A 180 -27.53 -7.04 -8.24
C ASP A 180 -26.12 -7.64 -8.45
N CYS A 181 -25.11 -6.80 -8.63
CA CYS A 181 -23.75 -7.21 -8.91
C CYS A 181 -22.68 -6.63 -7.94
N VAL A 182 -23.10 -5.84 -6.94
CA VAL A 182 -22.18 -5.26 -5.93
C VAL A 182 -22.58 -5.64 -4.52
N THR A 183 -21.63 -6.19 -3.76
CA THR A 183 -21.78 -6.46 -2.33
C THR A 183 -20.87 -5.54 -1.51
N LEU A 184 -21.45 -4.80 -0.56
CA LEU A 184 -20.70 -4.01 0.43
C LEU A 184 -20.61 -4.79 1.76
N ARG A 185 -19.40 -5.19 2.13
CA ARG A 185 -19.06 -5.77 3.44
C ARG A 185 -18.41 -4.72 4.32
N ASN A 186 -19.22 -3.77 4.83
CA ASN A 186 -18.72 -2.71 5.71
C ASN A 186 -18.53 -3.24 7.14
N GLY A 187 -17.28 -3.57 7.47
CA GLY A 187 -16.90 -4.09 8.77
C GLY A 187 -15.47 -4.61 8.78
N TYR A 188 -14.98 -4.94 9.97
CA TYR A 188 -13.69 -5.62 10.10
C TYR A 188 -13.77 -7.03 9.48
N ILE A 189 -12.84 -7.33 8.59
CA ILE A 189 -12.69 -8.67 8.01
C ILE A 189 -11.62 -9.42 8.81
N PRO A 190 -11.95 -10.49 9.53
CA PRO A 190 -10.99 -11.28 10.28
C PRO A 190 -9.94 -11.92 9.38
N GLU A 191 -8.71 -12.04 9.87
CA GLU A 191 -7.58 -12.61 9.10
C GLU A 191 -7.90 -14.01 8.56
N LYS A 192 -8.58 -14.85 9.35
CA LYS A 192 -9.03 -16.19 8.94
C LYS A 192 -9.98 -16.21 7.74
N GLU A 193 -10.66 -15.09 7.44
CA GLU A 193 -11.57 -14.97 6.29
C GLU A 193 -10.85 -14.45 5.03
N LEU A 194 -9.62 -13.93 5.17
CA LEU A 194 -8.89 -13.36 4.03
C LEU A 194 -8.56 -14.43 2.98
N GLY A 195 -8.16 -15.63 3.42
CA GLY A 195 -7.87 -16.74 2.52
C GLY A 195 -9.04 -17.08 1.60
N MET A 196 -10.25 -17.17 2.17
CA MET A 196 -11.48 -17.40 1.40
C MET A 196 -11.81 -16.20 0.51
N LEU A 197 -11.78 -14.99 1.04
CA LEU A 197 -12.11 -13.77 0.31
C LEU A 197 -11.22 -13.59 -0.94
N TYR A 198 -9.90 -13.71 -0.76
CA TYR A 198 -8.98 -13.64 -1.89
C TYR A 198 -9.02 -14.90 -2.76
N GLY A 199 -9.26 -16.08 -2.16
CA GLY A 199 -9.44 -17.34 -2.90
C GLY A 199 -10.56 -17.27 -3.92
N GLU A 200 -11.68 -16.64 -3.59
CA GLU A 200 -12.84 -16.44 -4.46
C GLU A 200 -12.67 -15.27 -5.44
N THR A 201 -11.67 -14.43 -5.30
CA THR A 201 -11.42 -13.27 -6.15
C THR A 201 -10.65 -13.66 -7.41
N ASP A 202 -11.05 -13.10 -8.56
CA ASP A 202 -10.27 -13.16 -9.81
C ASP A 202 -9.37 -11.93 -9.93
N PHE A 203 -9.87 -10.74 -9.73
CA PHE A 203 -9.11 -9.48 -9.83
C PHE A 203 -9.27 -8.60 -8.60
N CYS A 204 -8.19 -7.97 -8.17
CA CYS A 204 -8.26 -6.92 -7.15
C CYS A 204 -8.29 -5.53 -7.79
N VAL A 205 -9.16 -4.62 -7.31
CA VAL A 205 -9.36 -3.30 -7.90
C VAL A 205 -8.88 -2.21 -6.95
N PHE A 206 -8.00 -1.33 -7.44
CA PHE A 206 -7.39 -0.24 -6.68
C PHE A 206 -7.60 1.11 -7.37
N PRO A 207 -8.79 1.71 -7.29
CA PRO A 207 -9.13 2.97 -7.96
C PRO A 207 -8.67 4.19 -7.16
N TYR A 208 -7.44 4.12 -6.64
CA TYR A 208 -6.94 5.10 -5.68
C TYR A 208 -6.60 6.42 -6.37
N ARG A 209 -6.87 7.52 -5.68
CA ARG A 209 -6.54 8.88 -6.13
C ARG A 209 -5.08 9.20 -5.93
N HIS A 210 -4.53 8.79 -4.79
CA HIS A 210 -3.12 8.99 -4.44
C HIS A 210 -2.69 8.00 -3.36
N ILE A 211 -1.41 7.65 -3.34
CA ILE A 211 -0.84 6.79 -2.29
C ILE A 211 0.70 6.87 -2.33
N TYR A 212 1.35 6.52 -1.25
CA TYR A 212 2.81 6.37 -1.15
C TYR A 212 3.28 4.91 -1.21
N GLY A 213 2.39 3.95 -1.02
CA GLY A 213 2.61 2.52 -1.09
C GLY A 213 1.35 1.77 -0.70
N SER A 214 1.14 0.55 -1.22
CA SER A 214 -0.10 -0.19 -1.03
C SER A 214 0.09 -1.57 -0.40
N GLY A 215 -0.11 -1.67 0.92
CA GLY A 215 -0.21 -2.97 1.57
C GLY A 215 -1.33 -3.84 0.99
N ALA A 216 -2.44 -3.25 0.52
CA ALA A 216 -3.53 -4.00 -0.10
C ALA A 216 -3.14 -4.59 -1.46
N LEU A 217 -2.32 -3.90 -2.26
CA LEU A 217 -1.76 -4.44 -3.50
C LEU A 217 -0.81 -5.59 -3.19
N LEU A 218 0.09 -5.44 -2.22
CA LEU A 218 0.98 -6.52 -1.79
C LEU A 218 0.21 -7.73 -1.23
N MET A 219 -0.94 -7.50 -0.59
CA MET A 219 -1.84 -8.58 -0.19
C MET A 219 -2.42 -9.30 -1.41
N ALA A 220 -2.88 -8.57 -2.43
CA ALA A 220 -3.34 -9.17 -3.69
C ALA A 220 -2.24 -10.03 -4.33
N TYR A 221 -1.01 -9.52 -4.36
CA TYR A 221 0.16 -10.25 -4.88
C TYR A 221 0.49 -11.50 -4.07
N SER A 222 0.33 -11.45 -2.75
CA SER A 222 0.52 -12.63 -1.90
C SER A 222 -0.45 -13.76 -2.25
N TYR A 223 -1.64 -13.42 -2.79
CA TYR A 223 -2.62 -14.37 -3.33
C TYR A 223 -2.55 -14.54 -4.85
N GLU A 224 -1.50 -14.02 -5.50
CA GLU A 224 -1.29 -14.10 -6.96
C GLU A 224 -2.46 -13.55 -7.78
N LYS A 225 -3.12 -12.47 -7.27
CA LYS A 225 -4.28 -11.89 -7.95
C LYS A 225 -3.86 -10.76 -8.88
N PRO A 226 -4.20 -10.84 -10.18
CA PRO A 226 -4.10 -9.72 -11.10
C PRO A 226 -4.82 -8.50 -10.57
N VAL A 227 -4.30 -7.31 -10.88
CA VAL A 227 -4.83 -6.06 -10.34
C VAL A 227 -5.39 -5.17 -11.45
N ILE A 228 -6.41 -4.37 -11.10
CA ILE A 228 -6.88 -3.25 -11.91
C ILE A 228 -6.64 -2.01 -11.08
N ALA A 229 -5.68 -1.18 -11.46
CA ALA A 229 -5.23 -0.07 -10.66
C ALA A 229 -5.28 1.26 -11.41
N SER A 230 -5.51 2.36 -10.69
CA SER A 230 -5.40 3.69 -11.26
C SER A 230 -3.97 3.98 -11.71
N ASP A 231 -3.83 4.69 -12.82
CA ASP A 231 -2.56 5.08 -13.39
C ASP A 231 -1.95 6.25 -12.62
N ILE A 232 -1.44 5.94 -11.41
CA ILE A 232 -0.69 6.85 -10.56
C ILE A 232 0.75 6.36 -10.41
N PRO A 233 1.74 7.24 -10.14
CA PRO A 233 3.15 6.89 -10.16
C PRO A 233 3.52 5.65 -9.37
N VAL A 234 2.96 5.50 -8.17
CA VAL A 234 3.22 4.33 -7.31
C VAL A 234 2.72 3.04 -7.95
N PHE A 235 1.50 3.04 -8.48
CA PHE A 235 0.96 1.83 -9.11
C PHE A 235 1.63 1.50 -10.45
N ARG A 236 2.08 2.51 -11.22
CA ARG A 236 2.94 2.23 -12.38
C ARG A 236 4.19 1.45 -11.97
N GLU A 237 4.89 1.91 -10.94
CA GLU A 237 6.10 1.26 -10.45
C GLU A 237 5.83 -0.11 -9.82
N GLU A 238 4.75 -0.23 -9.01
CA GLU A 238 4.41 -1.46 -8.29
C GLU A 238 3.81 -2.53 -9.22
N THR A 239 3.19 -2.13 -10.35
CA THR A 239 2.62 -3.06 -11.35
C THR A 239 3.51 -3.27 -12.57
N GLU A 240 4.74 -2.72 -12.57
CA GLU A 240 5.64 -2.76 -13.73
C GLU A 240 4.96 -2.29 -15.02
N ASP A 241 4.37 -1.09 -14.96
CA ASP A 241 3.60 -0.46 -16.06
C ASP A 241 2.43 -1.32 -16.59
N GLY A 242 1.79 -2.08 -15.71
CA GLY A 242 0.61 -2.89 -16.03
C GLY A 242 0.91 -4.35 -16.38
N GLU A 243 2.15 -4.81 -16.24
CA GLU A 243 2.52 -6.21 -16.49
C GLU A 243 1.86 -7.21 -15.52
N THR A 244 1.42 -6.76 -14.34
CA THR A 244 0.73 -7.55 -13.32
C THR A 244 -0.77 -7.31 -13.27
N GLY A 245 -1.34 -6.71 -14.33
CA GLY A 245 -2.77 -6.42 -14.42
C GLY A 245 -3.12 -5.35 -15.45
N LEU A 246 -4.05 -4.49 -15.12
CA LEU A 246 -4.50 -3.40 -16.00
C LEU A 246 -4.36 -2.06 -15.29
N LEU A 247 -3.88 -1.05 -16.00
CA LEU A 247 -3.90 0.34 -15.55
C LEU A 247 -5.01 1.11 -16.27
N PHE A 248 -5.66 2.03 -15.54
CA PHE A 248 -6.68 2.93 -16.08
C PHE A 248 -6.43 4.37 -15.63
N ALA A 249 -6.87 5.36 -16.41
CA ALA A 249 -6.71 6.78 -16.08
C ALA A 249 -7.31 7.10 -14.70
N SER A 250 -6.49 7.67 -13.81
CA SER A 250 -6.90 7.97 -12.44
C SER A 250 -8.11 8.90 -12.41
N GLU A 251 -9.00 8.70 -11.46
CA GLU A 251 -10.24 9.46 -11.24
C GLU A 251 -11.24 9.43 -12.41
N ASP A 252 -11.05 8.52 -13.38
CA ASP A 252 -11.94 8.36 -14.53
C ASP A 252 -12.78 7.07 -14.43
N PRO A 253 -14.08 7.15 -14.07
CA PRO A 253 -14.97 5.98 -14.02
C PRO A 253 -15.17 5.31 -15.38
N LYS A 254 -15.05 6.05 -16.50
CA LYS A 254 -15.18 5.47 -17.85
C LYS A 254 -13.97 4.62 -18.19
N ALA A 255 -12.76 5.12 -17.90
CA ALA A 255 -11.54 4.34 -18.08
C ALA A 255 -11.53 3.09 -17.18
N LEU A 256 -12.02 3.17 -15.94
CA LEU A 256 -12.18 1.99 -15.09
C LEU A 256 -13.22 1.01 -15.64
N LYS A 257 -14.36 1.50 -16.14
CA LYS A 257 -15.37 0.66 -16.83
C LYS A 257 -14.72 -0.14 -17.96
N GLU A 258 -13.94 0.50 -18.82
CA GLU A 258 -13.25 -0.16 -19.93
C GLU A 258 -12.23 -1.20 -19.45
N ALA A 259 -11.52 -0.91 -18.35
CA ALA A 259 -10.61 -1.89 -17.75
C ALA A 259 -11.34 -3.11 -17.15
N LEU A 260 -12.51 -2.92 -16.54
CA LEU A 260 -13.36 -4.03 -16.05
C LEU A 260 -13.86 -4.87 -17.21
N GLU A 261 -14.37 -4.26 -18.29
CA GLU A 261 -14.80 -4.96 -19.51
C GLU A 261 -13.65 -5.77 -20.14
N LYS A 262 -12.46 -5.18 -20.20
CA LYS A 262 -11.27 -5.87 -20.70
C LYS A 262 -10.89 -7.07 -19.81
N ALA A 263 -10.97 -6.95 -18.50
CA ALA A 263 -10.69 -8.05 -17.58
C ALA A 263 -11.66 -9.22 -17.75
N VAL A 264 -12.94 -8.94 -18.03
CA VAL A 264 -13.96 -9.99 -18.33
C VAL A 264 -13.60 -10.80 -19.56
N THR A 265 -12.90 -10.21 -20.52
CA THR A 265 -12.51 -10.89 -21.77
C THR A 265 -11.16 -11.62 -21.69
N TRP A 266 -10.47 -11.58 -20.56
CA TRP A 266 -9.19 -12.27 -20.43
C TRP A 266 -9.32 -13.77 -20.62
N THR A 267 -8.45 -14.31 -21.46
CA THR A 267 -8.32 -15.77 -21.59
C THR A 267 -7.62 -16.36 -20.37
N LYS A 268 -7.80 -17.64 -20.17
CA LYS A 268 -7.08 -18.38 -19.11
C LYS A 268 -5.57 -18.20 -19.24
N GLU A 269 -5.02 -18.24 -20.45
CA GLU A 269 -3.59 -18.07 -20.72
C GLU A 269 -3.09 -16.68 -20.30
N GLN A 270 -3.83 -15.61 -20.60
CA GLN A 270 -3.50 -14.26 -20.19
C GLN A 270 -3.49 -14.13 -18.66
N TYR A 271 -4.48 -14.72 -18.00
CA TYR A 271 -4.58 -14.73 -16.55
C TYR A 271 -3.39 -15.47 -15.90
N GLU A 272 -3.11 -16.70 -16.34
CA GLU A 272 -2.00 -17.53 -15.83
C GLU A 272 -0.63 -16.88 -16.10
N THR A 273 -0.45 -16.23 -17.23
CA THR A 273 0.77 -15.45 -17.55
C THR A 273 0.95 -14.31 -16.56
N CYS A 274 -0.11 -13.56 -16.28
CA CYS A 274 -0.08 -12.46 -15.31
C CYS A 274 0.21 -13.00 -13.89
N GLN A 275 -0.41 -14.10 -13.46
CA GLN A 275 -0.11 -14.74 -12.17
C GLN A 275 1.36 -15.15 -12.07
N GLY A 276 1.94 -15.73 -13.12
CA GLY A 276 3.35 -16.10 -13.15
C GLY A 276 4.28 -14.90 -12.97
N ARG A 277 3.94 -13.74 -13.53
CA ARG A 277 4.68 -12.49 -13.33
C ARG A 277 4.55 -11.98 -11.90
N ILE A 278 3.33 -11.99 -11.33
CA ILE A 278 3.09 -11.59 -9.93
C ILE A 278 3.90 -12.48 -8.99
N TRP A 279 3.87 -13.79 -9.20
CA TRP A 279 4.65 -14.73 -8.40
C TRP A 279 6.13 -14.40 -8.43
N LYS A 280 6.70 -14.23 -9.63
CA LYS A 280 8.12 -13.88 -9.81
C LYS A 280 8.46 -12.56 -9.12
N LEU A 281 7.65 -11.54 -9.32
CA LEU A 281 7.84 -10.22 -8.69
C LEU A 281 7.80 -10.31 -7.16
N THR A 282 6.90 -11.13 -6.61
CA THR A 282 6.77 -11.35 -5.17
C THR A 282 7.99 -12.03 -4.59
N GLU A 283 8.52 -13.06 -5.26
CA GLU A 283 9.71 -13.79 -4.81
C GLU A 283 11.00 -12.96 -4.93
N GLU A 284 11.16 -12.19 -6.00
CA GLU A 284 12.39 -11.45 -6.28
C GLU A 284 12.43 -10.08 -5.60
N LYS A 285 11.38 -9.26 -5.77
CA LYS A 285 11.35 -7.86 -5.32
C LYS A 285 10.70 -7.68 -3.95
N TYR A 286 9.57 -8.37 -3.72
CA TYR A 286 8.76 -8.18 -2.52
C TYR A 286 8.95 -9.29 -1.47
N SER A 287 10.05 -10.04 -1.51
CA SER A 287 10.33 -11.05 -0.49
C SER A 287 10.90 -10.40 0.77
N TRP A 288 10.44 -10.85 1.94
CA TRP A 288 10.99 -10.41 3.23
C TRP A 288 12.48 -10.74 3.39
N LYS A 289 12.93 -11.83 2.76
CA LYS A 289 14.35 -12.20 2.72
C LYS A 289 15.17 -11.13 2.00
N THR A 290 14.73 -10.72 0.82
CA THR A 290 15.38 -9.65 0.03
C THR A 290 15.36 -8.32 0.80
N ALA A 291 14.22 -7.96 1.39
CA ALA A 291 14.10 -6.76 2.20
C ALA A 291 15.06 -6.76 3.40
N ALA A 292 15.18 -7.89 4.11
CA ALA A 292 16.07 -8.03 5.26
C ALA A 292 17.57 -7.96 4.86
N LEU A 293 17.95 -8.58 3.76
CA LEU A 293 19.32 -8.48 3.23
C LEU A 293 19.69 -7.04 2.84
N ASN A 294 18.83 -6.38 2.08
CA ASN A 294 19.02 -4.98 1.69
C ASN A 294 19.09 -4.05 2.91
N LEU A 295 18.32 -4.33 3.94
CA LEU A 295 18.32 -3.56 5.19
C LEU A 295 19.65 -3.77 5.96
N ALA A 296 20.15 -5.00 6.05
CA ALA A 296 21.43 -5.31 6.70
C ALA A 296 22.60 -4.63 5.97
N GLU A 297 22.62 -4.69 4.63
CA GLU A 297 23.62 -3.99 3.81
C GLU A 297 23.56 -2.47 4.01
N ALA A 298 22.35 -1.91 4.09
CA ALA A 298 22.17 -0.49 4.36
C ALA A 298 22.77 -0.09 5.70
N TYR A 299 22.50 -0.85 6.76
CA TYR A 299 23.09 -0.57 8.09
C TYR A 299 24.62 -0.63 8.06
N GLN A 300 25.21 -1.64 7.44
CA GLN A 300 26.68 -1.75 7.32
C GLN A 300 27.28 -0.58 6.54
N LYS A 301 26.70 -0.26 5.38
CA LYS A 301 27.15 0.84 4.53
C LYS A 301 27.17 2.20 5.23
N TYR A 302 26.14 2.48 6.01
CA TYR A 302 25.99 3.77 6.70
C TYR A 302 26.70 3.79 8.05
N GLY A 303 26.83 2.66 8.75
CA GLY A 303 27.61 2.50 9.98
C GLY A 303 29.08 2.76 9.75
N ASN A 304 29.69 2.07 8.77
CA ASN A 304 31.09 2.23 8.42
C ASN A 304 31.50 3.65 7.95
N LYS A 305 30.53 4.45 7.46
CA LYS A 305 30.77 5.86 7.10
C LYS A 305 30.89 6.78 8.32
N LYS A 306 30.32 6.41 9.45
CA LYS A 306 30.38 7.20 10.69
C LYS A 306 31.68 7.00 11.45
N GLU A 307 32.28 5.80 11.38
CA GLU A 307 33.57 5.49 12.02
C GLU A 307 34.77 6.18 11.33
N LYS A 308 34.59 6.63 10.06
CA LYS A 308 35.63 7.29 9.26
C LYS A 308 35.58 8.82 9.32
N LYS A 309 34.71 9.41 10.11
CA LYS A 309 34.61 10.86 10.37
C LYS A 309 34.91 11.19 11.82
#